data_a02652367d1544e001ff517114761767
#
_entry.id   a02652367d1544e001ff517114761767
#
_cell.length_a   1.000
_cell.length_b   1.000
_cell.length_c   1.000
_cell.angle_alpha   90.00
_cell.angle_beta   90.00
_cell.angle_gamma   90.00
#
_symmetry.space_group_name_H-M   'P 1'
#
loop_
_entity.id
_entity.type
_entity.pdbx_description
1 polymer ?
#
loop_
_entity_poly.entity_id
_entity_poly.type
_entity_poly.pdbx_seq_one_letter_code
_entity_poly.pdbx_strand_id
1 'polypeptide(L)'
;EMLNRDWSSDVCSSDLQQELPLDEGRGALQPGAAVQELMPVPEMSLHDLREWHRVLSDRIIEVQRLIKQLSHEGEAHDDPRIQDLRDRSRSLQAERAAVDEEIEGERLKASLEDRREAGLGQQERKALRKQQRDRGLLPVRHPNRDFFLADLFDYALKDDGATMEAPIFTLATKPDLSIWEWRSKDSSKYVKVTPSVLGRATQYDKDILIYVISQLIEGLNREREDAQNRTVRFTVHDFLVSTNRPTGGSDYKRLHETFERLRGTSISTDIKTSGERIREGFGIIDAWRIIEKSPVDERMIAVEVTLSRWLYNAVQAFEVLTIHPDYFRLRKPLARRLYEIARKHCGHQPCWRIGLELLQKKTGSRSSLREFRRALRAIEDDKSMPQYEITLGDDDIVSFKSIQGRPQFRG
;
A
#
# COMPACT_ATOMS: atom_id res chain seq x y z
N GLU A 1 -6.70 0.87 15.55
CA GLU A 1 -5.96 1.01 16.82
C GLU A 1 -5.79 -0.31 17.58
N MET A 2 -6.75 -1.22 17.58
CA MET A 2 -6.69 -2.45 18.40
C MET A 2 -5.70 -3.53 17.91
N LEU A 3 -5.44 -3.63 16.62
CA LEU A 3 -4.43 -4.57 16.10
C LEU A 3 -2.99 -4.06 16.26
N ASN A 4 -2.81 -2.76 16.55
CA ASN A 4 -1.50 -2.12 16.57
C ASN A 4 -0.71 -2.25 17.87
N ARG A 5 -1.38 -2.38 19.03
CA ARG A 5 -0.69 -2.28 20.35
C ARG A 5 -0.03 -3.56 20.85
N ASP A 6 -0.61 -4.74 20.60
CA ASP A 6 -0.11 -5.97 21.22
C ASP A 6 0.99 -6.70 20.43
N TRP A 7 1.13 -6.42 19.15
CA TRP A 7 2.23 -6.96 18.35
C TRP A 7 3.51 -6.13 18.47
N SER A 8 3.40 -4.88 18.98
CA SER A 8 4.55 -4.00 19.21
C SER A 8 5.17 -4.17 20.60
N SER A 9 4.43 -4.75 21.58
CA SER A 9 4.89 -4.86 22.96
C SER A 9 5.94 -5.97 23.21
N ASP A 10 6.18 -6.87 22.26
CA ASP A 10 7.24 -7.89 22.35
C ASP A 10 8.58 -7.46 21.74
N VAL A 11 8.68 -6.21 21.28
CA VAL A 11 9.95 -5.61 20.85
C VAL A 11 10.51 -4.85 22.05
N CYS A 12 11.67 -5.29 22.56
CA CYS A 12 12.42 -4.74 23.68
C CYS A 12 12.10 -3.27 23.98
N SER A 13 11.33 -3.05 25.05
CA SER A 13 11.16 -1.73 25.65
C SER A 13 12.33 -1.43 26.58
N SER A 14 13.50 -1.19 25.98
CA SER A 14 14.57 -0.44 26.61
C SER A 14 15.24 0.36 25.50
N ASP A 15 15.05 1.66 25.54
CA ASP A 15 15.52 2.69 24.63
C ASP A 15 14.50 3.08 23.55
N LEU A 16 13.62 4.00 23.92
CA LEU A 16 13.14 5.08 23.05
C LEU A 16 11.90 5.77 23.65
N GLN A 17 12.06 6.32 24.86
CA GLN A 17 11.42 7.57 25.20
C GLN A 17 12.40 8.68 24.79
N GLN A 18 12.44 9.02 23.53
CA GLN A 18 12.87 10.34 23.07
C GLN A 18 11.65 10.99 22.45
N GLU A 19 11.01 11.82 23.25
CA GLU A 19 10.08 12.83 22.81
C GLU A 19 10.72 13.65 21.69
N LEU A 20 10.05 13.72 20.55
CA LEU A 20 10.40 14.67 19.50
C LEU A 20 10.20 16.07 20.09
N PRO A 21 11.20 16.96 20.06
CA PRO A 21 11.00 18.33 20.51
C PRO A 21 9.98 18.99 19.59
N LEU A 22 8.85 19.40 20.17
CA LEU A 22 7.98 20.42 19.59
C LEU A 22 8.81 21.69 19.57
N ASP A 23 9.16 22.16 18.39
CA ASP A 23 9.85 23.43 18.20
C ASP A 23 8.94 24.58 18.66
N GLU A 24 9.16 25.04 19.89
CA GLU A 24 8.54 26.25 20.43
C GLU A 24 9.21 27.49 19.84
N GLY A 25 8.92 27.77 18.58
CA GLY A 25 9.23 29.03 17.92
C GLY A 25 7.99 29.92 17.87
N ARG A 26 7.67 30.61 18.98
CA ARG A 26 6.69 31.70 18.99
C ARG A 26 7.21 32.89 18.20
N GLY A 27 6.75 33.02 16.96
CA GLY A 27 6.76 34.25 16.18
C GLY A 27 5.34 34.56 15.74
N ALA A 28 4.75 35.60 16.33
CA ALA A 28 3.43 36.11 15.96
C ALA A 28 3.43 36.54 14.50
N LEU A 29 2.71 35.81 13.63
CA LEU A 29 2.49 36.18 12.25
C LEU A 29 1.28 37.14 12.17
N GLN A 30 1.53 38.33 11.66
CA GLN A 30 0.53 39.35 11.34
C GLN A 30 -0.35 38.86 10.14
N PRO A 31 -1.65 39.20 10.09
CA PRO A 31 -2.53 38.91 8.99
C PRO A 31 -2.24 39.85 7.82
N GLY A 32 -1.74 39.32 6.71
CA GLY A 32 -1.55 40.11 5.49
C GLY A 32 -0.28 39.75 4.75
N ALA A 33 -0.04 38.47 4.46
CA ALA A 33 1.04 38.07 3.54
C ALA A 33 0.44 37.55 2.24
N ALA A 34 0.89 38.20 1.17
CA ALA A 34 0.62 37.92 -0.23
C ALA A 34 0.74 36.42 -0.58
N VAL A 35 0.02 36.01 -1.62
CA VAL A 35 0.20 34.75 -2.34
C VAL A 35 1.70 34.47 -2.44
N GLN A 36 2.17 33.52 -1.63
CA GLN A 36 3.54 33.01 -1.75
C GLN A 36 3.65 32.38 -3.13
N GLU A 37 4.49 32.98 -3.99
CA GLU A 37 4.92 32.34 -5.23
C GLU A 37 5.39 30.93 -4.88
N LEU A 38 4.76 29.92 -5.48
CA LEU A 38 5.17 28.53 -5.39
C LEU A 38 6.65 28.46 -5.79
N MET A 39 7.49 28.05 -4.86
CA MET A 39 8.90 27.82 -5.16
C MET A 39 9.00 26.87 -6.34
N PRO A 40 9.82 27.20 -7.36
CA PRO A 40 9.98 26.31 -8.51
C PRO A 40 10.50 24.95 -8.01
N VAL A 41 9.86 23.89 -8.46
CA VAL A 41 10.32 22.51 -8.18
C VAL A 41 11.73 22.40 -8.75
N PRO A 42 12.75 22.06 -7.94
CA PRO A 42 14.11 21.92 -8.43
C PRO A 42 14.18 20.87 -9.54
N GLU A 43 15.11 20.98 -10.48
CA GLU A 43 15.36 19.96 -11.51
C GLU A 43 15.63 18.60 -10.82
N MET A 44 14.60 17.79 -10.72
CA MET A 44 14.61 16.49 -10.07
C MET A 44 14.47 15.40 -11.12
N SER A 45 15.11 14.26 -10.89
CA SER A 45 14.85 13.10 -11.75
C SER A 45 13.41 12.60 -11.59
N LEU A 46 12.86 11.95 -12.62
CA LEU A 46 11.53 11.33 -12.54
C LEU A 46 11.39 10.38 -11.35
N HIS A 47 12.48 9.75 -10.91
CA HIS A 47 12.50 8.91 -9.71
C HIS A 47 12.30 9.74 -8.45
N ASP A 48 13.02 10.85 -8.32
CA ASP A 48 12.96 11.73 -7.15
C ASP A 48 11.60 12.45 -7.06
N LEU A 49 11.05 12.87 -8.19
CA LEU A 49 9.71 13.46 -8.29
C LEU A 49 8.62 12.49 -7.79
N ARG A 50 8.68 11.22 -8.21
CA ARG A 50 7.75 10.18 -7.72
C ARG A 50 7.91 9.91 -6.23
N GLU A 51 9.14 9.98 -5.73
CA GLU A 51 9.39 9.84 -4.29
C GLU A 51 8.82 11.03 -3.53
N TRP A 52 9.03 12.24 -4.04
CA TRP A 52 8.47 13.46 -3.47
C TRP A 52 6.93 13.46 -3.46
N HIS A 53 6.31 13.10 -4.56
CA HIS A 53 4.86 12.90 -4.64
C HIS A 53 4.35 11.94 -3.56
N ARG A 54 5.10 10.86 -3.29
CA ARG A 54 4.74 9.88 -2.27
C ARG A 54 4.82 10.47 -0.86
N VAL A 55 5.88 11.22 -0.57
CA VAL A 55 6.06 11.90 0.71
C VAL A 55 4.92 12.90 0.96
N LEU A 56 4.56 13.69 -0.04
CA LEU A 56 3.45 14.64 0.04
C LEU A 56 2.11 13.92 0.29
N SER A 57 1.89 12.81 -0.41
CA SER A 57 0.69 11.99 -0.22
C SER A 57 0.58 11.40 1.18
N ASP A 58 1.69 10.96 1.79
CA ASP A 58 1.71 10.47 3.17
C ASP A 58 1.42 11.59 4.17
N ARG A 59 1.99 12.79 3.96
CA ARG A 59 1.72 13.97 4.79
C ARG A 59 0.27 14.43 4.72
N ILE A 60 -0.34 14.43 3.54
CA ILE A 60 -1.76 14.76 3.36
C ILE A 60 -2.63 13.78 4.16
N ILE A 61 -2.35 12.48 4.07
CA ILE A 61 -3.08 11.46 4.85
C ILE A 61 -2.94 11.68 6.35
N GLU A 62 -1.75 11.99 6.83
CA GLU A 62 -1.51 12.27 8.24
C GLU A 62 -2.32 13.46 8.74
N VAL A 63 -2.30 14.58 7.99
CA VAL A 63 -3.09 15.78 8.32
C VAL A 63 -4.59 15.47 8.29
N GLN A 64 -5.08 14.75 7.31
CA GLN A 64 -6.50 14.37 7.23
C GLN A 64 -6.93 13.45 8.37
N ARG A 65 -6.04 12.54 8.80
CA ARG A 65 -6.28 11.70 9.99
C ARG A 65 -6.41 12.53 11.25
N LEU A 66 -5.54 13.53 11.46
CA LEU A 66 -5.61 14.44 12.59
C LEU A 66 -6.90 15.28 12.59
N ILE A 67 -7.29 15.82 11.43
CA ILE A 67 -8.57 16.54 11.29
C ILE A 67 -9.74 15.65 11.74
N LYS A 68 -9.75 14.40 11.28
CA LYS A 68 -10.83 13.46 11.60
C LYS A 68 -10.84 13.09 13.07
N GLN A 69 -9.67 12.89 13.68
CA GLN A 69 -9.54 12.59 15.10
C GLN A 69 -10.10 13.75 15.96
N LEU A 70 -9.69 14.98 15.70
CA LEU A 70 -10.20 16.16 16.41
C LEU A 70 -11.71 16.34 16.23
N SER A 71 -12.22 16.09 15.02
CA SER A 71 -13.66 16.15 14.76
C SER A 71 -14.46 15.08 15.52
N HIS A 72 -13.88 13.91 15.80
CA HIS A 72 -14.50 12.85 16.60
C HIS A 72 -14.45 13.13 18.11
N GLU A 73 -13.47 13.88 18.58
CA GLU A 73 -13.34 14.28 19.99
C GLU A 73 -14.35 15.36 20.40
N GLY A 74 -15.26 15.75 19.49
CA GLY A 74 -16.34 16.72 19.75
C GLY A 74 -15.92 18.17 19.58
N GLU A 75 -14.76 18.42 18.99
CA GLU A 75 -14.31 19.78 18.66
C GLU A 75 -15.23 20.39 17.59
N ALA A 76 -15.56 21.67 17.76
CA ALA A 76 -16.43 22.38 16.83
C ALA A 76 -15.80 22.48 15.44
N HIS A 77 -16.62 22.45 14.41
CA HIS A 77 -16.17 22.54 13.00
C HIS A 77 -15.35 23.80 12.72
N ASP A 78 -15.51 24.84 13.53
CA ASP A 78 -14.82 26.14 13.46
C ASP A 78 -13.61 26.23 14.42
N ASP A 79 -13.15 25.10 15.02
CA ASP A 79 -11.95 25.09 15.84
C ASP A 79 -10.74 25.59 15.02
N PRO A 80 -10.01 26.61 15.54
CA PRO A 80 -8.84 27.17 14.84
C PRO A 80 -7.78 26.12 14.48
N ARG A 81 -7.63 25.06 15.29
CA ARG A 81 -6.68 23.96 15.02
C ARG A 81 -7.11 23.14 13.81
N ILE A 82 -8.42 22.89 13.67
CA ILE A 82 -8.98 22.18 12.52
C ILE A 82 -8.83 23.04 11.26
N GLN A 83 -9.04 24.35 11.36
CA GLN A 83 -8.86 25.26 10.22
C GLN A 83 -7.39 25.32 9.78
N ASP A 84 -6.44 25.43 10.69
CA ASP A 84 -5.01 25.39 10.39
C ASP A 84 -4.61 24.08 9.68
N LEU A 85 -5.10 22.94 10.17
CA LEU A 85 -4.86 21.64 9.52
C LEU A 85 -5.48 21.55 8.12
N ARG A 86 -6.66 22.15 7.90
CA ARG A 86 -7.29 22.23 6.56
C ARG A 86 -6.47 23.08 5.60
N ASP A 87 -5.97 24.21 6.08
CA ASP A 87 -5.12 25.10 5.29
C ASP A 87 -3.81 24.41 4.92
N ARG A 88 -3.21 23.71 5.88
CA ARG A 88 -2.03 22.87 5.64
C ARG A 88 -2.31 21.74 4.65
N SER A 89 -3.46 21.08 4.76
CA SER A 89 -3.87 20.05 3.79
C SER A 89 -4.00 20.62 2.38
N ARG A 90 -4.60 21.81 2.23
CA ARG A 90 -4.73 22.50 0.93
C ARG A 90 -3.37 22.87 0.34
N SER A 91 -2.45 23.38 1.15
CA SER A 91 -1.09 23.71 0.72
C SER A 91 -0.34 22.47 0.23
N LEU A 92 -0.39 21.37 0.97
CA LEU A 92 0.24 20.10 0.57
C LEU A 92 -0.39 19.51 -0.71
N GLN A 93 -1.69 19.67 -0.89
CA GLN A 93 -2.38 19.23 -2.11
C GLN A 93 -1.96 20.06 -3.33
N ALA A 94 -1.79 21.38 -3.17
CA ALA A 94 -1.29 22.26 -4.22
C ALA A 94 0.16 21.93 -4.60
N GLU A 95 1.02 21.69 -3.61
CA GLU A 95 2.40 21.26 -3.84
C GLU A 95 2.46 19.90 -4.55
N ARG A 96 1.62 18.96 -4.16
CA ARG A 96 1.52 17.66 -4.85
C ARG A 96 1.07 17.82 -6.30
N ALA A 97 0.09 18.68 -6.58
CA ALA A 97 -0.38 18.93 -7.93
C ALA A 97 0.73 19.52 -8.84
N ALA A 98 1.58 20.39 -8.31
CA ALA A 98 2.75 20.90 -9.03
C ALA A 98 3.77 19.81 -9.35
N VAL A 99 4.00 18.88 -8.41
CA VAL A 99 4.86 17.71 -8.64
C VAL A 99 4.27 16.76 -9.68
N ASP A 100 2.95 16.58 -9.69
CA ASP A 100 2.24 15.78 -10.71
C ASP A 100 2.44 16.34 -12.12
N GLU A 101 2.35 17.68 -12.28
CA GLU A 101 2.58 18.37 -13.55
C GLU A 101 4.03 18.17 -14.05
N GLU A 102 5.02 18.24 -13.17
CA GLU A 102 6.42 18.01 -13.52
C GLU A 102 6.69 16.54 -13.88
N ILE A 103 6.08 15.60 -13.13
CA ILE A 103 6.14 14.16 -13.48
C ILE A 103 5.60 13.92 -14.89
N GLU A 104 4.51 14.59 -15.26
CA GLU A 104 3.92 14.46 -16.58
C GLU A 104 4.82 15.04 -17.67
N GLY A 105 5.45 16.18 -17.40
CA GLY A 105 6.46 16.78 -18.28
C GLY A 105 7.66 15.86 -18.53
N GLU A 106 8.23 15.28 -17.48
CA GLU A 106 9.35 14.34 -17.58
C GLU A 106 8.96 13.02 -18.28
N ARG A 107 7.73 12.55 -18.10
CA ARG A 107 7.19 11.38 -18.82
C ARG A 107 7.06 11.64 -20.32
N LEU A 108 6.60 12.83 -20.69
CA LEU A 108 6.50 13.21 -22.09
C LEU A 108 7.88 13.22 -22.75
N LYS A 109 8.90 13.78 -22.07
CA LYS A 109 10.30 13.75 -22.51
C LYS A 109 10.79 12.31 -22.69
N ALA A 110 10.58 11.45 -21.68
CA ALA A 110 10.96 10.03 -21.72
C ALA A 110 10.24 9.26 -22.86
N SER A 111 8.96 9.54 -23.10
CA SER A 111 8.20 8.93 -24.20
C SER A 111 8.73 9.32 -25.57
N LEU A 112 9.25 10.54 -25.71
CA LEU A 112 9.90 11.00 -26.94
C LEU A 112 11.27 10.34 -27.14
N GLU A 113 12.01 10.09 -26.05
CA GLU A 113 13.27 9.34 -26.07
C GLU A 113 13.03 7.85 -26.34
N ASP A 114 12.03 7.20 -25.72
CA ASP A 114 11.63 5.82 -25.97
C ASP A 114 11.24 5.59 -27.45
N ARG A 115 10.61 6.56 -28.11
CA ARG A 115 10.37 6.50 -29.56
C ARG A 115 11.65 6.51 -30.38
N ARG A 116 12.70 7.17 -29.89
CA ARG A 116 14.06 7.11 -30.48
C ARG A 116 14.72 5.75 -30.17
N GLU A 117 14.51 5.20 -28.97
CA GLU A 117 15.05 3.91 -28.54
C GLU A 117 14.23 2.70 -29.06
N ALA A 118 13.05 2.91 -29.65
CA ALA A 118 12.29 1.85 -30.32
C ALA A 118 13.07 1.19 -31.48
N GLY A 119 14.22 1.79 -31.87
CA GLY A 119 15.26 1.21 -32.71
C GLY A 119 16.20 0.21 -32.01
N LEU A 120 16.15 0.07 -30.67
CA LEU A 120 17.00 -0.88 -29.94
C LEU A 120 16.72 -2.32 -30.37
N GLY A 121 17.78 -3.04 -30.74
CA GLY A 121 17.71 -4.38 -31.26
C GLY A 121 17.13 -5.39 -30.26
N GLN A 122 16.56 -6.46 -30.77
CA GLN A 122 15.95 -7.56 -30.00
C GLN A 122 16.88 -8.16 -28.91
N GLN A 123 18.19 -8.03 -29.11
CA GLN A 123 19.21 -8.51 -28.18
C GLN A 123 19.35 -7.61 -26.93
N GLU A 124 19.28 -6.30 -27.06
CA GLU A 124 19.38 -5.35 -25.95
C GLU A 124 18.15 -5.40 -25.06
N ARG A 125 16.96 -5.55 -25.65
CA ARG A 125 15.71 -5.81 -24.91
C ARG A 125 15.77 -7.13 -24.12
N LYS A 126 16.39 -8.19 -24.70
CA LYS A 126 16.61 -9.47 -23.97
C LYS A 126 17.59 -9.30 -22.83
N ALA A 127 18.68 -8.52 -23.00
CA ALA A 127 19.66 -8.27 -21.96
C ALA A 127 19.06 -7.50 -20.78
N LEU A 128 18.29 -6.44 -21.05
CA LEU A 128 17.60 -5.65 -20.04
C LEU A 128 16.58 -6.50 -19.24
N ARG A 129 15.79 -7.32 -19.94
CA ARG A 129 14.85 -8.27 -19.31
C ARG A 129 15.57 -9.32 -18.47
N LYS A 130 16.75 -9.78 -18.89
CA LYS A 130 17.58 -10.72 -18.13
C LYS A 130 18.09 -10.06 -16.85
N GLN A 131 18.64 -8.85 -16.92
CA GLN A 131 19.13 -8.10 -15.77
C GLN A 131 18.01 -7.83 -14.74
N GLN A 132 16.79 -7.52 -15.17
CA GLN A 132 15.63 -7.34 -14.30
C GLN A 132 15.16 -8.67 -13.66
N ARG A 133 15.29 -9.80 -14.37
CA ARG A 133 14.98 -11.14 -13.82
C ARG A 133 15.99 -11.57 -12.77
N ASP A 134 17.26 -11.25 -12.96
CA ASP A 134 18.35 -11.60 -12.05
C ASP A 134 18.25 -10.87 -10.69
N ARG A 135 17.49 -9.78 -10.63
CA ARG A 135 17.18 -9.04 -9.39
C ARG A 135 15.91 -9.52 -8.66
N GLY A 136 15.37 -10.70 -8.95
CA GLY A 136 14.17 -11.24 -8.31
C GLY A 136 12.86 -10.49 -8.63
N LEU A 137 12.91 -9.40 -9.40
CA LEU A 137 11.74 -8.65 -9.86
C LEU A 137 11.22 -9.18 -11.20
N LEU A 138 9.90 -9.13 -11.38
CA LEU A 138 9.29 -9.33 -12.69
C LEU A 138 9.67 -8.17 -13.62
N PRO A 139 9.86 -8.43 -14.94
CA PRO A 139 10.06 -7.36 -15.91
C PRO A 139 8.85 -6.43 -15.94
N VAL A 140 9.08 -5.16 -16.26
CA VAL A 140 7.99 -4.23 -16.59
C VAL A 140 7.31 -4.74 -17.86
N ARG A 141 6.02 -5.10 -17.75
CA ARG A 141 5.24 -5.69 -18.87
C ARG A 141 4.66 -4.63 -19.78
N HIS A 142 4.32 -3.47 -19.22
CA HIS A 142 3.66 -2.38 -19.90
C HIS A 142 4.51 -1.10 -19.80
N PRO A 143 5.66 -1.03 -20.49
CA PRO A 143 6.53 0.15 -20.44
C PRO A 143 5.86 1.38 -21.08
N ASN A 144 5.10 1.17 -22.17
CA ASN A 144 4.36 2.21 -22.87
C ASN A 144 2.90 2.16 -22.41
N ARG A 145 2.66 2.63 -21.19
CA ARG A 145 1.30 2.75 -20.65
C ARG A 145 0.63 3.89 -21.39
N ASP A 146 -0.54 3.63 -21.98
CA ASP A 146 -1.27 4.65 -22.75
C ASP A 146 -1.49 5.89 -21.89
N PHE A 147 -1.42 7.06 -22.55
CA PHE A 147 -1.56 8.39 -21.95
C PHE A 147 -2.87 8.54 -21.13
N PHE A 148 -3.93 7.82 -21.51
CA PHE A 148 -5.20 7.78 -20.79
C PHE A 148 -5.19 6.95 -19.48
N LEU A 149 -4.17 6.11 -19.29
CA LEU A 149 -3.96 5.36 -18.04
C LEU A 149 -3.04 6.12 -17.08
N ALA A 150 -2.46 7.25 -17.51
CA ALA A 150 -1.59 8.08 -16.68
C ALA A 150 -2.32 8.56 -15.41
N ASP A 151 -3.58 8.94 -15.52
CA ASP A 151 -4.41 9.35 -14.37
C ASP A 151 -4.51 8.28 -13.27
N LEU A 152 -4.43 7.00 -13.62
CA LEU A 152 -4.46 5.89 -12.67
C LEU A 152 -3.11 5.61 -11.99
N PHE A 153 -2.01 6.05 -12.61
CA PHE A 153 -0.65 5.83 -12.12
C PHE A 153 -0.07 7.00 -11.34
N ASP A 154 -0.69 8.16 -11.45
CA ASP A 154 -0.35 9.33 -10.65
C ASP A 154 -0.84 9.19 -9.21
N TYR A 155 -1.72 8.21 -8.95
CA TYR A 155 -2.11 7.89 -7.60
C TYR A 155 -1.00 7.16 -6.87
N ALA A 156 -0.60 7.68 -5.72
CA ALA A 156 0.23 6.91 -4.82
C ALA A 156 -0.52 5.65 -4.40
N LEU A 157 0.02 4.47 -4.71
CA LEU A 157 -0.58 3.19 -4.36
C LEU A 157 -0.79 3.10 -2.86
N LYS A 158 -1.97 2.71 -2.41
CA LYS A 158 -2.36 2.65 -1.01
C LYS A 158 -2.74 1.22 -0.60
N ASP A 159 -2.27 0.82 0.57
CA ASP A 159 -2.66 -0.42 1.21
C ASP A 159 -3.13 -0.14 2.64
N ASP A 160 -4.12 -0.90 3.13
CA ASP A 160 -4.65 -0.68 4.47
C ASP A 160 -3.72 -1.23 5.56
N GLY A 161 -3.62 -0.48 6.65
CA GLY A 161 -2.72 -0.79 7.76
C GLY A 161 -3.10 -2.06 8.51
N ALA A 162 -4.36 -2.48 8.49
CA ALA A 162 -4.83 -3.65 9.24
C ALA A 162 -4.48 -4.95 8.53
N THR A 163 -4.68 -5.05 7.20
CA THR A 163 -4.23 -6.22 6.43
C THR A 163 -2.70 -6.30 6.32
N MET A 164 -2.01 -5.15 6.43
CA MET A 164 -0.55 -5.14 6.54
C MET A 164 -0.05 -5.70 7.88
N GLU A 165 -0.82 -5.59 8.96
CA GLU A 165 -0.44 -6.13 10.28
C GLU A 165 -0.69 -7.63 10.36
N ALA A 166 -1.91 -8.08 10.11
CA ALA A 166 -2.31 -9.47 10.25
C ALA A 166 -2.08 -10.26 8.94
N PRO A 167 -1.64 -11.54 9.00
CA PRO A 167 -1.45 -12.38 7.82
C PRO A 167 -2.79 -12.94 7.31
N ILE A 168 -3.69 -12.06 6.91
CA ILE A 168 -5.01 -12.43 6.35
C ILE A 168 -4.84 -13.21 5.05
N PHE A 169 -3.91 -12.76 4.21
CA PHE A 169 -3.60 -13.38 2.91
C PHE A 169 -2.60 -14.51 3.06
N THR A 170 -2.87 -15.64 2.38
CA THR A 170 -1.94 -16.77 2.40
C THR A 170 -0.73 -16.54 1.49
N LEU A 171 0.42 -17.06 1.92
CA LEU A 171 1.64 -17.12 1.11
C LEU A 171 1.64 -18.32 0.15
N ALA A 172 0.67 -19.22 0.27
CA ALA A 172 0.56 -20.41 -0.57
C ALA A 172 0.20 -20.02 -2.01
N THR A 173 0.81 -20.72 -2.97
CA THR A 173 0.48 -20.61 -4.40
C THR A 173 -0.56 -21.64 -4.85
N LYS A 174 -0.85 -22.63 -4.00
CA LYS A 174 -1.93 -23.61 -4.14
C LYS A 174 -3.08 -23.25 -3.21
N PRO A 175 -4.32 -23.75 -3.45
CA PRO A 175 -5.44 -23.51 -2.57
C PRO A 175 -5.12 -23.87 -1.11
N ASP A 176 -5.25 -22.90 -0.22
CA ASP A 176 -5.03 -23.07 1.23
C ASP A 176 -6.40 -23.12 1.93
N LEU A 177 -6.86 -24.31 2.24
CA LEU A 177 -8.15 -24.57 2.92
C LEU A 177 -8.04 -24.54 4.43
N SER A 178 -6.89 -24.16 4.96
CA SER A 178 -6.68 -24.16 6.39
C SER A 178 -7.13 -22.86 7.04
N ILE A 179 -7.74 -22.97 8.19
CA ILE A 179 -8.10 -21.86 9.05
C ILE A 179 -6.82 -21.31 9.70
N TRP A 180 -6.70 -19.99 9.74
CA TRP A 180 -5.67 -19.30 10.48
C TRP A 180 -6.31 -18.57 11.67
N GLU A 181 -5.71 -18.72 12.86
CA GLU A 181 -6.19 -18.09 14.09
C GLU A 181 -5.03 -17.43 14.83
N TRP A 182 -5.32 -16.31 15.42
CA TRP A 182 -4.43 -15.61 16.32
C TRP A 182 -5.20 -15.13 17.55
N ARG A 183 -4.53 -15.18 18.69
CA ARG A 183 -5.03 -14.64 19.97
C ARG A 183 -3.91 -13.88 20.66
N SER A 184 -4.26 -12.77 21.30
CA SER A 184 -3.33 -12.07 22.19
C SER A 184 -2.98 -12.92 23.42
N LYS A 185 -1.84 -12.65 24.07
CA LYS A 185 -1.38 -13.39 25.25
C LYS A 185 -2.41 -13.36 26.39
N ASP A 186 -3.08 -12.23 26.56
CA ASP A 186 -4.14 -12.02 27.55
C ASP A 186 -5.52 -12.52 27.09
N SER A 187 -5.61 -13.12 25.92
CA SER A 187 -6.85 -13.55 25.25
C SER A 187 -7.90 -12.47 25.08
N SER A 188 -7.50 -11.20 25.17
CA SER A 188 -8.39 -10.05 25.00
C SER A 188 -8.76 -9.78 23.54
N LYS A 189 -7.93 -10.24 22.60
CA LYS A 189 -8.09 -10.05 21.17
C LYS A 189 -8.00 -11.37 20.42
N TYR A 190 -8.79 -11.47 19.38
CA TYR A 190 -8.88 -12.68 18.56
C TYR A 190 -9.11 -12.31 17.11
N VAL A 191 -8.39 -12.97 16.21
CA VAL A 191 -8.61 -12.90 14.76
C VAL A 191 -8.59 -14.31 14.21
N LYS A 192 -9.63 -14.64 13.43
CA LYS A 192 -9.75 -15.91 12.71
C LYS A 192 -9.99 -15.61 11.24
N VAL A 193 -9.25 -16.26 10.38
CA VAL A 193 -9.42 -16.20 8.93
C VAL A 193 -9.83 -17.57 8.43
N THR A 194 -11.04 -17.66 7.90
CA THR A 194 -11.63 -18.89 7.36
C THR A 194 -11.60 -18.83 5.83
N PRO A 195 -11.06 -19.85 5.15
CA PRO A 195 -10.96 -19.89 3.71
C PRO A 195 -12.33 -20.03 3.03
N SER A 196 -12.40 -19.62 1.76
CA SER A 196 -13.47 -20.03 0.84
C SER A 196 -13.28 -21.48 0.38
N VAL A 197 -14.24 -22.01 -0.37
CA VAL A 197 -14.13 -23.33 -1.01
C VAL A 197 -12.98 -23.41 -2.01
N LEU A 198 -12.55 -22.26 -2.57
CA LEU A 198 -11.40 -22.15 -3.47
C LEU A 198 -10.08 -21.89 -2.72
N GLY A 199 -10.11 -21.93 -1.40
CA GLY A 199 -9.00 -21.58 -0.54
C GLY A 199 -9.07 -20.14 -0.02
N ARG A 200 -8.13 -19.81 0.85
CA ARG A 200 -7.96 -18.48 1.42
C ARG A 200 -7.42 -17.51 0.35
N ALA A 201 -7.85 -16.24 0.41
CA ALA A 201 -7.32 -15.20 -0.45
C ALA A 201 -5.79 -15.15 -0.35
N THR A 202 -5.13 -15.05 -1.50
CA THR A 202 -3.66 -15.09 -1.63
C THR A 202 -3.06 -13.70 -1.60
N GLN A 203 -1.76 -13.62 -1.36
CA GLN A 203 -1.00 -12.36 -1.44
C GLN A 203 -1.07 -11.70 -2.82
N TYR A 204 -1.40 -12.44 -3.88
CA TYR A 204 -1.63 -11.89 -5.21
C TYR A 204 -3.06 -11.36 -5.39
N ASP A 205 -4.04 -11.91 -4.70
CA ASP A 205 -5.42 -11.41 -4.75
C ASP A 205 -5.54 -10.03 -4.09
N LYS A 206 -4.63 -9.72 -3.16
CA LYS A 206 -4.53 -8.42 -2.51
C LYS A 206 -4.29 -7.26 -3.50
N ASP A 207 -3.73 -7.52 -4.66
CA ASP A 207 -3.51 -6.49 -5.69
C ASP A 207 -4.81 -5.73 -6.06
N ILE A 208 -5.96 -6.42 -6.05
CA ILE A 208 -7.27 -5.80 -6.28
C ILE A 208 -7.61 -4.82 -5.18
N LEU A 209 -7.35 -5.16 -3.91
CA LEU A 209 -7.62 -4.27 -2.79
C LEU A 209 -6.74 -3.03 -2.85
N ILE A 210 -5.44 -3.21 -3.11
CA ILE A 210 -4.50 -2.10 -3.25
C ILE A 210 -4.96 -1.14 -4.35
N TYR A 211 -5.40 -1.70 -5.50
CA TYR A 211 -5.91 -0.91 -6.61
C TYR A 211 -7.19 -0.14 -6.24
N VAL A 212 -8.17 -0.82 -5.65
CA VAL A 212 -9.47 -0.23 -5.26
C VAL A 212 -9.29 0.82 -4.15
N ILE A 213 -8.48 0.52 -3.13
CA ILE A 213 -8.19 1.44 -2.02
C ILE A 213 -7.48 2.69 -2.54
N SER A 214 -6.53 2.54 -3.47
CA SER A 214 -5.83 3.67 -4.07
C SER A 214 -6.79 4.61 -4.80
N GLN A 215 -7.73 4.07 -5.57
CA GLN A 215 -8.76 4.87 -6.26
C GLN A 215 -9.70 5.59 -5.29
N LEU A 216 -10.10 4.91 -4.21
CA LEU A 216 -10.97 5.54 -3.19
C LEU A 216 -10.27 6.67 -2.47
N ILE A 217 -9.03 6.47 -2.03
CA ILE A 217 -8.25 7.51 -1.34
C ILE A 217 -8.04 8.72 -2.26
N GLU A 218 -7.74 8.49 -3.52
CA GLU A 218 -7.60 9.61 -4.47
C GLU A 218 -8.93 10.31 -4.72
N GLY A 219 -10.02 9.57 -4.83
CA GLY A 219 -11.36 10.15 -4.91
C GLY A 219 -11.71 10.99 -3.68
N LEU A 220 -11.37 10.50 -2.47
CA LEU A 220 -11.56 11.25 -1.22
C LEU A 220 -10.67 12.49 -1.16
N ASN A 221 -9.41 12.41 -1.61
CA ASN A 221 -8.49 13.53 -1.67
C ASN A 221 -8.95 14.63 -2.62
N ARG A 222 -9.67 14.25 -3.70
CA ARG A 222 -10.26 15.17 -4.69
C ARG A 222 -11.72 15.52 -4.38
N GLU A 223 -12.22 15.12 -3.21
CA GLU A 223 -13.61 15.38 -2.77
C GLU A 223 -14.68 14.89 -3.78
N ARG A 224 -14.39 13.80 -4.48
CA ARG A 224 -15.31 13.23 -5.48
C ARG A 224 -16.49 12.55 -4.78
N GLU A 225 -17.71 12.79 -5.28
CA GLU A 225 -18.94 12.22 -4.72
C GLU A 225 -18.97 10.68 -4.80
N ASP A 226 -18.41 10.08 -5.86
CA ASP A 226 -18.35 8.63 -6.03
C ASP A 226 -17.47 7.93 -5.01
N ALA A 227 -16.48 8.61 -4.43
CA ALA A 227 -15.65 8.10 -3.33
C ALA A 227 -16.38 8.00 -1.98
N GLN A 228 -17.57 8.61 -1.86
CA GLN A 228 -18.47 8.41 -0.72
C GLN A 228 -19.12 7.01 -0.72
N ASN A 229 -18.97 6.27 -1.81
CA ASN A 229 -19.48 4.92 -1.95
C ASN A 229 -18.32 3.90 -1.77
N ARG A 230 -18.63 2.79 -1.11
CA ARG A 230 -17.65 1.68 -0.93
C ARG A 230 -17.57 0.73 -2.15
N THR A 231 -18.29 1.03 -3.23
CA THR A 231 -18.23 0.30 -4.49
C THR A 231 -17.43 1.10 -5.51
N VAL A 232 -16.36 0.47 -6.01
CA VAL A 232 -15.50 1.05 -7.04
C VAL A 232 -15.70 0.31 -8.34
N ARG A 233 -15.85 1.08 -9.43
CA ARG A 233 -15.97 0.57 -10.78
C ARG A 233 -14.70 0.88 -11.57
N PHE A 234 -14.14 -0.13 -12.25
CA PHE A 234 -12.93 -0.01 -13.05
C PHE A 234 -12.93 -0.96 -14.25
N THR A 235 -12.07 -0.71 -15.24
CA THR A 235 -11.88 -1.66 -16.33
C THR A 235 -10.86 -2.73 -15.94
N VAL A 236 -11.06 -3.96 -16.40
CA VAL A 236 -10.12 -5.07 -16.13
C VAL A 236 -8.76 -4.77 -16.75
N HIS A 237 -8.75 -4.18 -17.93
CA HIS A 237 -7.52 -3.80 -18.62
C HIS A 237 -6.66 -2.87 -17.74
N ASP A 238 -7.25 -1.81 -17.20
CA ASP A 238 -6.56 -0.81 -16.37
C ASP A 238 -5.97 -1.46 -15.13
N PHE A 239 -6.74 -2.32 -14.46
CA PHE A 239 -6.25 -3.09 -13.31
C PHE A 239 -5.05 -3.97 -13.68
N LEU A 240 -5.14 -4.76 -14.78
CA LEU A 240 -4.06 -5.66 -15.18
C LEU A 240 -2.78 -4.90 -15.54
N VAL A 241 -2.92 -3.79 -16.25
CA VAL A 241 -1.79 -2.91 -16.61
C VAL A 241 -1.19 -2.26 -15.37
N SER A 242 -2.02 -1.72 -14.47
CA SER A 242 -1.58 -1.06 -13.23
C SER A 242 -0.83 -1.99 -12.30
N THR A 243 -1.23 -3.25 -12.23
CA THR A 243 -0.62 -4.26 -11.35
C THR A 243 0.45 -5.10 -12.05
N ASN A 244 0.96 -4.63 -13.20
CA ASN A 244 1.99 -5.31 -14.01
C ASN A 244 1.63 -6.76 -14.39
N ARG A 245 0.34 -7.05 -14.61
CA ARG A 245 -0.16 -8.36 -14.99
C ARG A 245 -0.26 -8.51 -16.51
N PRO A 246 -0.19 -9.74 -17.05
CA PRO A 246 -0.51 -9.96 -18.45
C PRO A 246 -1.98 -9.60 -18.75
N THR A 247 -2.25 -9.17 -19.98
CA THR A 247 -3.61 -8.81 -20.45
C THR A 247 -4.23 -9.91 -21.34
N GLY A 248 -3.80 -11.14 -21.17
CA GLY A 248 -4.32 -12.28 -21.93
C GLY A 248 -5.61 -12.85 -21.35
N GLY A 249 -6.38 -13.61 -22.15
CA GLY A 249 -7.67 -14.19 -21.75
C GLY A 249 -7.61 -15.11 -20.51
N SER A 250 -6.48 -15.77 -20.25
CA SER A 250 -6.28 -16.57 -19.04
C SER A 250 -6.27 -15.73 -17.76
N ASP A 251 -5.80 -14.48 -17.82
CA ASP A 251 -5.74 -13.58 -16.68
C ASP A 251 -7.12 -13.04 -16.32
N TYR A 252 -7.99 -12.85 -17.32
CA TYR A 252 -9.41 -12.53 -17.10
C TYR A 252 -10.16 -13.66 -16.36
N LYS A 253 -9.91 -14.94 -16.73
CA LYS A 253 -10.51 -16.09 -16.03
C LYS A 253 -10.05 -16.19 -14.57
N ARG A 254 -8.75 -15.99 -14.32
CA ARG A 254 -8.18 -15.98 -12.95
C ARG A 254 -8.77 -14.89 -12.08
N LEU A 255 -9.20 -13.77 -12.67
CA LEU A 255 -9.80 -12.67 -11.93
C LEU A 255 -11.11 -13.09 -11.27
N HIS A 256 -11.94 -13.90 -11.92
CA HIS A 256 -13.16 -14.46 -11.33
C HIS A 256 -12.85 -15.27 -10.06
N GLU A 257 -11.88 -16.19 -10.13
CA GLU A 257 -11.47 -16.98 -8.96
C GLU A 257 -10.91 -16.10 -7.84
N THR A 258 -10.23 -15.02 -8.18
CA THR A 258 -9.72 -14.02 -7.21
C THR A 258 -10.87 -13.37 -6.46
N PHE A 259 -11.93 -12.92 -7.15
CA PHE A 259 -13.11 -12.34 -6.50
C PHE A 259 -13.82 -13.34 -5.60
N GLU A 260 -13.96 -14.60 -6.03
CA GLU A 260 -14.56 -15.65 -5.22
C GLU A 260 -13.74 -15.92 -3.95
N ARG A 261 -12.40 -15.94 -4.03
CA ARG A 261 -11.55 -16.06 -2.84
C ARG A 261 -11.66 -14.86 -1.92
N LEU A 262 -11.64 -13.64 -2.46
CA LEU A 262 -11.75 -12.41 -1.67
C LEU A 262 -13.09 -12.32 -0.93
N ARG A 263 -14.20 -12.64 -1.61
CA ARG A 263 -15.54 -12.66 -1.02
C ARG A 263 -15.71 -13.78 -0.03
N GLY A 264 -15.22 -14.96 -0.36
CA GLY A 264 -15.43 -16.17 0.46
C GLY A 264 -14.44 -16.31 1.61
N THR A 265 -13.32 -15.57 1.64
CA THR A 265 -12.43 -15.53 2.81
C THR A 265 -13.09 -14.67 3.89
N SER A 266 -13.48 -15.32 4.99
CA SER A 266 -14.15 -14.67 6.11
C SER A 266 -13.17 -14.35 7.23
N ILE A 267 -13.27 -13.14 7.76
CA ILE A 267 -12.52 -12.67 8.93
C ILE A 267 -13.49 -12.59 10.09
N SER A 268 -13.16 -13.22 11.21
CA SER A 268 -13.90 -13.08 12.47
C SER A 268 -12.98 -12.48 13.52
N THR A 269 -13.45 -11.47 14.22
CA THR A 269 -12.68 -10.77 15.24
C THR A 269 -13.54 -10.46 16.46
N ASP A 270 -12.90 -10.40 17.63
CA ASP A 270 -13.50 -9.92 18.87
C ASP A 270 -13.05 -8.48 19.10
N ILE A 271 -13.98 -7.56 19.12
CA ILE A 271 -13.71 -6.16 19.44
C ILE A 271 -14.37 -5.83 20.76
N LYS A 272 -13.62 -5.24 21.68
CA LYS A 272 -14.16 -4.66 22.91
C LYS A 272 -14.31 -3.17 22.71
N THR A 273 -15.55 -2.68 22.68
CA THR A 273 -15.86 -1.25 22.58
C THR A 273 -16.82 -0.88 23.70
N SER A 274 -16.51 0.18 24.44
CA SER A 274 -17.39 0.73 25.51
C SER A 274 -17.86 -0.30 26.55
N GLY A 275 -17.02 -1.30 26.90
CA GLY A 275 -17.35 -2.33 27.89
C GLY A 275 -18.11 -3.55 27.33
N GLU A 276 -18.58 -3.50 26.10
CA GLU A 276 -19.20 -4.62 25.40
C GLU A 276 -18.19 -5.39 24.55
N ARG A 277 -18.37 -6.71 24.47
CA ARG A 277 -17.61 -7.58 23.57
C ARG A 277 -18.41 -7.85 22.32
N ILE A 278 -18.02 -7.23 21.20
CA ILE A 278 -18.66 -7.43 19.91
C ILE A 278 -17.86 -8.49 19.15
N ARG A 279 -18.55 -9.54 18.69
CA ARG A 279 -17.99 -10.51 17.74
C ARG A 279 -18.55 -10.20 16.37
N GLU A 280 -17.68 -9.90 15.45
CA GLU A 280 -18.04 -9.56 14.08
C GLU A 280 -17.36 -10.52 13.10
N GLY A 281 -18.12 -10.93 12.07
CA GLY A 281 -17.62 -11.75 10.97
C GLY A 281 -17.97 -11.10 9.64
N PHE A 282 -16.99 -10.92 8.76
CA PHE A 282 -17.17 -10.26 7.45
C PHE A 282 -16.22 -10.84 6.40
N GLY A 283 -16.58 -10.68 5.12
CA GLY A 283 -15.67 -10.97 4.01
C GLY A 283 -14.63 -9.85 3.81
N ILE A 284 -13.61 -10.10 3.02
CA ILE A 284 -12.67 -9.06 2.61
C ILE A 284 -13.39 -8.05 1.72
N ILE A 285 -14.19 -8.55 0.77
CA ILE A 285 -15.14 -7.77 -0.02
C ILE A 285 -16.56 -8.29 0.23
N ASP A 286 -17.55 -7.41 0.13
CA ASP A 286 -18.97 -7.80 0.31
C ASP A 286 -19.57 -8.34 -0.98
N ALA A 287 -19.24 -7.69 -2.10
CA ALA A 287 -19.79 -8.05 -3.41
C ALA A 287 -18.80 -7.72 -4.54
N TRP A 288 -19.01 -8.37 -5.65
CA TRP A 288 -18.37 -8.05 -6.93
C TRP A 288 -19.35 -8.27 -8.07
N ARG A 289 -19.16 -7.54 -9.18
CA ARG A 289 -19.94 -7.68 -10.39
C ARG A 289 -19.01 -7.54 -11.60
N ILE A 290 -19.14 -8.45 -12.56
CA ILE A 290 -18.49 -8.36 -13.86
C ILE A 290 -19.55 -7.89 -14.86
N ILE A 291 -19.23 -6.88 -15.64
CA ILE A 291 -20.08 -6.32 -16.69
C ILE A 291 -19.48 -6.72 -18.02
N GLU A 292 -20.18 -7.54 -18.77
CA GLU A 292 -19.80 -8.04 -20.09
C GLU A 292 -20.54 -7.29 -21.18
N LYS A 293 -19.96 -7.24 -22.38
CA LYS A 293 -20.55 -6.52 -23.52
C LYS A 293 -21.82 -7.19 -24.03
N SER A 294 -21.83 -8.52 -24.08
CA SER A 294 -22.99 -9.31 -24.46
C SER A 294 -22.79 -10.78 -24.04
N PRO A 295 -23.85 -11.60 -23.96
CA PRO A 295 -23.73 -13.03 -23.70
C PRO A 295 -22.93 -13.82 -24.76
N VAL A 296 -22.78 -13.27 -25.96
CA VAL A 296 -22.03 -13.88 -27.08
C VAL A 296 -20.57 -13.38 -27.09
N ASP A 297 -20.33 -12.13 -26.66
CA ASP A 297 -19.01 -11.54 -26.52
C ASP A 297 -18.69 -11.44 -25.03
N GLU A 298 -18.08 -12.50 -24.46
CA GLU A 298 -17.68 -12.61 -23.04
C GLU A 298 -16.58 -11.57 -22.68
N ARG A 299 -16.37 -10.54 -23.46
CA ARG A 299 -15.39 -9.51 -23.19
C ARG A 299 -15.85 -8.65 -22.01
N MET A 300 -15.13 -8.75 -20.91
CA MET A 300 -15.36 -7.93 -19.72
C MET A 300 -15.10 -6.45 -20.04
N ILE A 301 -16.13 -5.60 -19.86
CA ILE A 301 -16.03 -4.16 -20.05
C ILE A 301 -15.59 -3.49 -18.75
N ALA A 302 -16.23 -3.87 -17.65
CA ALA A 302 -15.96 -3.29 -16.34
C ALA A 302 -16.18 -4.31 -15.22
N VAL A 303 -15.59 -4.00 -14.08
CA VAL A 303 -15.80 -4.71 -12.82
C VAL A 303 -16.22 -3.69 -11.75
N GLU A 304 -17.15 -4.09 -10.90
CA GLU A 304 -17.50 -3.38 -9.68
C GLU A 304 -17.11 -4.23 -8.49
N VAL A 305 -16.41 -3.62 -7.53
CA VAL A 305 -16.01 -4.26 -6.27
C VAL A 305 -16.53 -3.43 -5.11
N THR A 306 -17.30 -4.06 -4.23
CA THR A 306 -17.79 -3.44 -2.99
C THR A 306 -16.92 -3.90 -1.84
N LEU A 307 -16.17 -2.99 -1.24
CA LEU A 307 -15.36 -3.27 -0.06
C LEU A 307 -16.25 -3.64 1.13
N SER A 308 -15.76 -4.51 2.02
CA SER A 308 -16.39 -4.70 3.31
C SER A 308 -16.44 -3.38 4.09
N ARG A 309 -17.43 -3.25 4.98
CA ARG A 309 -17.56 -2.05 5.81
C ARG A 309 -16.30 -1.80 6.63
N TRP A 310 -15.68 -2.85 7.12
CA TRP A 310 -14.45 -2.77 7.90
C TRP A 310 -13.30 -2.13 7.11
N LEU A 311 -13.02 -2.61 5.88
CA LEU A 311 -12.00 -2.01 5.01
C LEU A 311 -12.36 -0.58 4.61
N TYR A 312 -13.61 -0.34 4.26
CA TYR A 312 -14.05 1.00 3.88
C TYR A 312 -13.93 2.01 5.02
N ASN A 313 -14.22 1.60 6.26
CA ASN A 313 -14.01 2.45 7.43
C ASN A 313 -12.53 2.80 7.63
N ALA A 314 -11.61 1.85 7.41
CA ALA A 314 -10.17 2.11 7.46
C ALA A 314 -9.73 3.11 6.35
N VAL A 315 -10.28 2.98 5.14
CA VAL A 315 -10.05 3.94 4.05
C VAL A 315 -10.57 5.33 4.42
N GLN A 316 -11.79 5.43 4.93
CA GLN A 316 -12.40 6.68 5.39
C GLN A 316 -11.64 7.33 6.56
N ALA A 317 -11.00 6.53 7.40
CA ALA A 317 -10.14 6.99 8.49
C ALA A 317 -8.70 7.30 8.02
N PHE A 318 -8.42 7.17 6.73
CA PHE A 318 -7.07 7.30 6.17
C PHE A 318 -6.03 6.39 6.86
N GLU A 319 -6.48 5.23 7.38
CA GLU A 319 -5.60 4.20 7.97
C GLU A 319 -4.91 3.37 6.88
N VAL A 320 -4.26 4.06 5.95
CA VAL A 320 -3.59 3.47 4.78
C VAL A 320 -2.13 3.92 4.73
N LEU A 321 -1.31 3.14 4.06
CA LEU A 321 0.10 3.44 3.83
C LEU A 321 0.41 3.42 2.34
N THR A 322 1.22 4.37 1.89
CA THR A 322 1.70 4.37 0.51
C THR A 322 2.70 3.24 0.29
N ILE A 323 2.57 2.53 -0.82
CA ILE A 323 3.48 1.46 -1.23
C ILE A 323 4.18 1.78 -2.54
N HIS A 324 5.35 1.18 -2.76
CA HIS A 324 6.15 1.41 -3.96
C HIS A 324 5.52 0.70 -5.17
N PRO A 325 5.51 1.31 -6.38
CA PRO A 325 4.96 0.67 -7.60
C PRO A 325 5.61 -0.68 -7.94
N ASP A 326 6.90 -0.86 -7.64
CA ASP A 326 7.60 -2.13 -7.84
C ASP A 326 7.13 -3.27 -6.93
N TYR A 327 6.24 -2.99 -5.95
CA TYR A 327 5.57 -4.03 -5.17
C TYR A 327 4.91 -5.08 -6.08
N PHE A 328 4.22 -4.66 -7.12
CA PHE A 328 3.56 -5.59 -8.06
C PHE A 328 4.55 -6.42 -8.90
N ARG A 329 5.82 -6.03 -8.93
CA ARG A 329 6.90 -6.76 -9.61
C ARG A 329 7.56 -7.82 -8.72
N LEU A 330 7.30 -7.81 -7.41
CA LEU A 330 7.78 -8.83 -6.48
C LEU A 330 7.15 -10.20 -6.83
N ARG A 331 8.01 -11.18 -7.16
CA ARG A 331 7.57 -12.51 -7.61
C ARG A 331 7.10 -13.41 -6.48
N LYS A 332 7.78 -13.34 -5.31
CA LYS A 332 7.57 -14.25 -4.19
C LYS A 332 6.49 -13.68 -3.26
N PRO A 333 5.43 -14.44 -2.90
CA PRO A 333 4.45 -13.96 -1.92
C PRO A 333 5.08 -13.54 -0.60
N LEU A 334 6.11 -14.26 -0.15
CA LEU A 334 6.86 -13.90 1.05
C LEU A 334 7.54 -12.54 0.91
N ALA A 335 8.13 -12.22 -0.24
CA ALA A 335 8.77 -10.91 -0.47
C ALA A 335 7.76 -9.77 -0.41
N ARG A 336 6.56 -9.94 -0.99
CA ARG A 336 5.44 -8.99 -0.89
C ARG A 336 5.04 -8.76 0.57
N ARG A 337 4.87 -9.85 1.31
CA ARG A 337 4.49 -9.79 2.73
C ARG A 337 5.57 -9.13 3.60
N LEU A 338 6.84 -9.43 3.36
CA LEU A 338 7.96 -8.78 4.05
C LEU A 338 8.03 -7.29 3.74
N TYR A 339 7.75 -6.88 2.50
CA TYR A 339 7.66 -5.46 2.13
C TYR A 339 6.55 -4.74 2.93
N GLU A 340 5.35 -5.32 3.03
CA GLU A 340 4.24 -4.75 3.79
C GLU A 340 4.61 -4.57 5.27
N ILE A 341 5.22 -5.59 5.87
CA ILE A 341 5.68 -5.55 7.27
C ILE A 341 6.75 -4.47 7.44
N ALA A 342 7.74 -4.41 6.54
CA ALA A 342 8.77 -3.38 6.55
C ALA A 342 8.16 -1.97 6.44
N ARG A 343 7.24 -1.77 5.48
CA ARG A 343 6.59 -0.47 5.27
C ARG A 343 5.81 -0.01 6.49
N LYS A 344 5.13 -0.95 7.17
CA LYS A 344 4.34 -0.65 8.36
C LYS A 344 5.21 -0.34 9.58
N HIS A 345 6.25 -1.13 9.83
CA HIS A 345 7.01 -1.06 11.07
C HIS A 345 8.28 -0.22 10.97
N CYS A 346 8.99 -0.27 9.84
CA CYS A 346 10.13 0.59 9.61
C CYS A 346 9.66 2.01 9.27
N GLY A 347 8.65 2.14 8.38
CA GLY A 347 8.10 3.43 7.98
C GLY A 347 9.20 4.38 7.50
N HIS A 348 9.35 5.52 8.16
CA HIS A 348 10.39 6.52 7.92
C HIS A 348 11.62 6.37 8.84
N GLN A 349 11.65 5.36 9.70
CA GLN A 349 12.79 5.09 10.55
C GLN A 349 13.95 4.53 9.70
N PRO A 350 15.20 4.83 10.08
CA PRO A 350 16.36 4.34 9.32
C PRO A 350 16.49 2.82 9.35
N CYS A 351 16.03 2.18 10.43
CA CYS A 351 16.13 0.74 10.62
C CYS A 351 15.06 0.24 11.59
N TRP A 352 14.55 -0.96 11.33
CA TRP A 352 13.70 -1.71 12.25
C TRP A 352 14.21 -3.15 12.38
N ARG A 353 14.16 -3.72 13.59
CA ARG A 353 14.69 -5.05 13.89
C ARG A 353 13.61 -5.93 14.51
N ILE A 354 13.65 -7.23 14.21
CA ILE A 354 12.71 -8.23 14.73
C ILE A 354 13.36 -9.61 14.78
N GLY A 355 13.02 -10.41 15.79
CA GLY A 355 13.45 -11.80 15.84
C GLY A 355 12.82 -12.65 14.72
N LEU A 356 13.59 -13.59 14.16
CA LEU A 356 13.22 -14.43 13.03
C LEU A 356 11.93 -15.21 13.27
N GLU A 357 11.75 -15.78 14.46
CA GLU A 357 10.55 -16.55 14.83
C GLU A 357 9.30 -15.66 14.87
N LEU A 358 9.41 -14.45 15.43
CA LEU A 358 8.30 -13.49 15.46
C LEU A 358 7.96 -12.99 14.05
N LEU A 359 8.97 -12.74 13.22
CA LEU A 359 8.77 -12.37 11.82
C LEU A 359 8.06 -13.48 11.06
N GLN A 360 8.45 -14.75 11.26
CA GLN A 360 7.76 -15.89 10.66
C GLN A 360 6.28 -15.91 11.03
N LYS A 361 5.94 -15.71 12.31
CA LYS A 361 4.56 -15.62 12.80
C LYS A 361 3.81 -14.45 12.14
N LYS A 362 4.42 -13.26 12.06
CA LYS A 362 3.85 -12.07 11.39
C LYS A 362 3.63 -12.26 9.88
N THR A 363 4.47 -13.06 9.22
CA THR A 363 4.25 -13.37 7.80
C THR A 363 3.13 -14.38 7.57
N GLY A 364 2.73 -15.14 8.59
CA GLY A 364 1.80 -16.25 8.46
C GLY A 364 2.39 -17.48 7.77
N SER A 365 3.74 -17.57 7.71
CA SER A 365 4.42 -18.72 7.13
C SER A 365 4.24 -19.97 7.99
N ARG A 366 3.95 -21.09 7.34
CA ARG A 366 3.80 -22.41 7.98
C ARG A 366 4.99 -23.33 7.74
N SER A 367 6.01 -22.86 7.03
CA SER A 367 7.23 -23.62 6.83
C SER A 367 7.96 -23.83 8.16
N SER A 368 8.87 -24.79 8.23
CA SER A 368 9.78 -24.87 9.36
C SER A 368 10.64 -23.59 9.46
N LEU A 369 11.12 -23.25 10.67
CA LEU A 369 11.99 -22.08 10.86
C LEU A 369 13.24 -22.15 9.98
N ARG A 370 13.76 -23.37 9.76
CA ARG A 370 14.89 -23.62 8.85
C ARG A 370 14.57 -23.25 7.41
N GLU A 371 13.41 -23.64 6.91
CA GLU A 371 12.96 -23.29 5.55
C GLU A 371 12.66 -21.80 5.41
N PHE A 372 12.05 -21.21 6.44
CA PHE A 372 11.79 -19.78 6.47
C PHE A 372 13.09 -18.98 6.42
N ARG A 373 14.10 -19.36 7.23
CA ARG A 373 15.43 -18.76 7.19
C ARG A 373 16.06 -18.84 5.80
N ARG A 374 15.99 -20.02 5.15
CA ARG A 374 16.50 -20.20 3.79
C ARG A 374 15.76 -19.30 2.77
N ALA A 375 14.44 -19.20 2.88
CA ALA A 375 13.64 -18.35 2.00
C ALA A 375 13.94 -16.86 2.22
N LEU A 376 14.19 -16.45 3.47
CA LEU A 376 14.57 -15.09 3.80
C LEU A 376 15.95 -14.73 3.25
N ARG A 377 16.96 -15.59 3.42
CA ARG A 377 18.31 -15.38 2.83
C ARG A 377 18.23 -15.28 1.30
N ALA A 378 17.40 -16.10 0.65
CA ALA A 378 17.18 -16.00 -0.80
C ALA A 378 16.48 -14.70 -1.24
N ILE A 379 15.80 -13.98 -0.35
CA ILE A 379 15.24 -12.64 -0.61
C ILE A 379 16.28 -11.56 -0.33
N GLU A 380 17.08 -11.73 0.72
CA GLU A 380 18.26 -10.90 1.02
C GLU A 380 19.24 -10.88 -0.16
N ASP A 381 19.61 -12.05 -0.70
CA ASP A 381 20.53 -12.20 -1.84
C ASP A 381 19.96 -11.59 -3.13
N ASP A 382 18.66 -11.74 -3.38
CA ASP A 382 17.99 -11.20 -4.56
C ASP A 382 18.00 -9.65 -4.60
N LYS A 383 18.13 -8.99 -3.44
CA LYS A 383 18.07 -7.51 -3.29
C LYS A 383 16.91 -6.87 -4.06
N SER A 384 15.80 -7.58 -4.14
CA SER A 384 14.65 -7.21 -4.97
C SER A 384 13.65 -6.33 -4.24
N MET A 385 13.79 -6.15 -2.92
CA MET A 385 12.82 -5.40 -2.13
C MET A 385 12.92 -3.90 -2.41
N PRO A 386 11.82 -3.27 -2.86
CA PRO A 386 11.81 -1.82 -3.04
C PRO A 386 11.97 -1.12 -1.68
N GLN A 387 12.66 0.00 -1.63
CA GLN A 387 12.79 0.90 -0.48
C GLN A 387 13.49 0.33 0.77
N TYR A 388 13.64 -0.99 0.89
CA TYR A 388 14.21 -1.62 2.07
C TYR A 388 15.27 -2.65 1.72
N GLU A 389 16.33 -2.67 2.50
CA GLU A 389 17.32 -3.75 2.51
C GLU A 389 17.04 -4.65 3.72
N ILE A 390 16.97 -5.96 3.47
CA ILE A 390 16.79 -6.95 4.53
C ILE A 390 18.14 -7.60 4.79
N THR A 391 18.48 -7.75 6.07
CA THR A 391 19.65 -8.53 6.51
C THR A 391 19.24 -9.45 7.65
N LEU A 392 19.73 -10.70 7.59
CA LEU A 392 19.55 -11.68 8.65
C LEU A 392 20.88 -11.90 9.36
N GLY A 393 20.96 -11.49 10.64
CA GLY A 393 22.10 -11.72 11.51
C GLY A 393 22.24 -13.18 11.93
N ASP A 394 23.41 -13.54 12.44
CA ASP A 394 23.69 -14.88 12.98
C ASP A 394 22.98 -15.12 14.33
N ASP A 395 22.53 -14.06 14.99
CA ASP A 395 21.73 -14.04 16.21
C ASP A 395 20.21 -14.24 15.96
N ASP A 396 19.82 -14.59 14.74
CA ASP A 396 18.43 -14.69 14.30
C ASP A 396 17.65 -13.35 14.41
N ILE A 397 18.33 -12.23 14.40
CA ILE A 397 17.70 -10.92 14.28
C ILE A 397 17.66 -10.51 12.81
N VAL A 398 16.44 -10.16 12.35
CA VAL A 398 16.21 -9.63 11.00
C VAL A 398 16.14 -8.12 11.08
N SER A 399 16.95 -7.45 10.28
CA SER A 399 16.96 -5.98 10.18
C SER A 399 16.41 -5.53 8.85
N PHE A 400 15.53 -4.54 8.88
CA PHE A 400 15.02 -3.83 7.72
C PHE A 400 15.57 -2.42 7.74
N LYS A 401 16.42 -2.09 6.76
CA LYS A 401 17.03 -0.78 6.64
C LYS A 401 16.36 -0.02 5.49
N SER A 402 15.91 1.21 5.74
CA SER A 402 15.43 2.07 4.66
C SER A 402 16.58 2.45 3.75
N ILE A 403 16.45 2.18 2.44
CA ILE A 403 17.43 2.55 1.41
C ILE A 403 17.27 4.03 1.03
N GLN A 404 16.11 4.59 1.31
CA GLN A 404 15.82 5.99 1.02
C GLN A 404 16.62 6.86 1.97
N GLY A 405 17.65 7.52 1.42
CA GLY A 405 18.26 8.65 2.08
C GLY A 405 17.13 9.63 2.45
N ARG A 406 17.10 10.11 3.70
CA ARG A 406 16.23 11.24 4.05
C ARG A 406 16.43 12.28 2.95
N PRO A 407 15.36 12.76 2.28
CA PRO A 407 15.49 13.99 1.54
C PRO A 407 16.05 14.99 2.56
N GLN A 408 17.27 15.47 2.35
CA GLN A 408 17.84 16.53 3.19
C GLN A 408 17.09 17.80 2.80
N PHE A 409 15.91 17.99 3.36
CA PHE A 409 15.28 19.30 3.32
C PHE A 409 16.10 20.18 4.24
N ARG A 410 16.97 21.00 3.65
CA ARG A 410 17.53 22.16 4.31
C ARG A 410 16.36 23.09 4.55
N GLY A 411 16.06 23.32 5.83
CA GLY A 411 15.05 24.25 6.34
C GLY A 411 15.31 25.69 5.91
#